data_273305a9db458fb8197aa58069516fb5
#
_entry.id   273305a9db458fb8197aa58069516fb5
#
_cell.length_a   1.000
_cell.length_b   1.000
_cell.length_c   1.000
_cell.angle_alpha   90.00
_cell.angle_beta   90.00
_cell.angle_gamma   90.00
#
_symmetry.space_group_name_H-M   'P 1'
#
loop_
_entity.id
_entity.type
_entity.pdbx_description
1 polymer ?
#
loop_
_entity_poly.entity_id
_entity_poly.type
_entity_poly.pdbx_seq_one_letter_code
_entity_poly.pdbx_strand_id
1 'polypeptide(L)'
;DVAPSRGLGDVYKRQIHKLILNLSETMKIIAFLFTAFISLQTFGQEKFPDGTPIPDWFRQNEIVNIETLGQKYTITDYGVVNDSTILQTEKIQAVIDRAARNGGGVIVVPKGTFLSGSIFFKPRTHLYMEEGSVLKGSDDISNFAIVNTRIEGQSLKYFAALVNADKVNGFTISGKGTINGNGHRYWKSFWLRRQVIPKCTNMDELRPRLLYISNSNDVQISGVRLMNSPFWTTHIYRCNNIKLLNLHIFAPAAPVKAPSSDAIDIDVCSNVLVKNCYMSVNDDAVALKGGKGPWADKDANNGSNTNIIIEDCTYGFCHSGLTCGSESIHNRNIILRRCKISNATRLLWLKMRPDTPQHYEYILVEDITGDAKSMLLIKPWTQFFDLKGRKDIPLSRANNVTLRNINLSCDIFFNVSKSDQYELKDFTFENLNIKAKDAKCDKEIISNFEWKNVKVNQ
;
A
#
# COMPACT_ATOMS: atom_id res chain seq x y z
N ASP A 1 -32.42 -28.09 -89.47
CA ASP A 1 -31.56 -27.08 -88.76
C ASP A 1 -32.29 -26.57 -87.55
N VAL A 2 -31.80 -27.05 -86.40
CA VAL A 2 -32.25 -26.56 -85.11
C VAL A 2 -31.10 -25.82 -84.46
N ALA A 3 -31.30 -24.50 -84.29
CA ALA A 3 -30.35 -23.62 -83.63
C ALA A 3 -30.29 -23.92 -82.13
N PRO A 4 -29.09 -23.98 -81.49
CA PRO A 4 -28.96 -24.30 -80.06
C PRO A 4 -29.36 -23.14 -79.20
N SER A 5 -30.16 -23.39 -78.16
CA SER A 5 -30.60 -22.45 -77.15
C SER A 5 -29.41 -21.99 -76.32
N ARG A 6 -28.83 -20.88 -76.73
CA ARG A 6 -27.85 -20.13 -75.88
C ARG A 6 -28.64 -19.01 -75.18
N GLY A 7 -28.77 -19.12 -73.86
CA GLY A 7 -29.34 -17.92 -73.21
C GLY A 7 -29.61 -18.00 -71.72
N LEU A 8 -29.94 -19.13 -71.12
CA LEU A 8 -30.32 -19.16 -69.68
C LEU A 8 -29.12 -19.39 -68.71
N GLY A 9 -28.11 -20.12 -69.11
CA GLY A 9 -26.97 -20.39 -68.22
C GLY A 9 -26.05 -19.17 -67.96
N ASP A 10 -25.92 -18.29 -68.96
CA ASP A 10 -25.08 -17.09 -68.81
C ASP A 10 -25.72 -15.97 -67.99
N VAL A 11 -27.06 -15.88 -68.01
CA VAL A 11 -27.78 -14.90 -67.20
C VAL A 11 -27.69 -15.31 -65.71
N TYR A 12 -27.83 -16.61 -65.37
CA TYR A 12 -27.70 -17.11 -64.02
C TYR A 12 -26.26 -16.96 -63.49
N LYS A 13 -25.25 -17.23 -64.27
CA LYS A 13 -23.85 -17.03 -63.89
C LYS A 13 -23.52 -15.57 -63.60
N ARG A 14 -24.04 -14.64 -64.41
CA ARG A 14 -23.83 -13.20 -64.19
C ARG A 14 -24.61 -12.68 -62.97
N GLN A 15 -25.78 -13.23 -62.65
CA GLN A 15 -26.54 -12.89 -61.44
C GLN A 15 -25.83 -13.40 -60.18
N ILE A 16 -25.32 -14.65 -60.19
CA ILE A 16 -24.58 -15.21 -59.08
C ILE A 16 -23.26 -14.44 -58.86
N HIS A 17 -22.55 -14.09 -59.93
CA HIS A 17 -21.32 -13.32 -59.85
C HIS A 17 -21.53 -11.90 -59.28
N LYS A 18 -22.64 -11.22 -59.67
CA LYS A 18 -23.05 -9.94 -59.08
C LYS A 18 -23.43 -10.07 -57.58
N LEU A 19 -24.10 -11.17 -57.20
CA LEU A 19 -24.46 -11.42 -55.81
C LEU A 19 -23.24 -11.66 -54.91
N ILE A 20 -22.26 -12.42 -55.42
CA ILE A 20 -21.00 -12.68 -54.72
C ILE A 20 -20.15 -11.40 -54.57
N LEU A 21 -20.13 -10.56 -55.61
CA LEU A 21 -19.40 -9.27 -55.54
C LEU A 21 -20.06 -8.30 -54.54
N ASN A 22 -21.40 -8.24 -54.52
CA ASN A 22 -22.14 -7.41 -53.55
C ASN A 22 -21.96 -7.92 -52.09
N LEU A 23 -21.97 -9.25 -51.88
CA LEU A 23 -21.68 -9.83 -50.58
C LEU A 23 -20.25 -9.54 -50.10
N SER A 24 -19.26 -9.59 -51.03
CA SER A 24 -17.87 -9.27 -50.75
C SER A 24 -17.66 -7.79 -50.35
N GLU A 25 -18.35 -6.86 -51.07
CA GLU A 25 -18.32 -5.43 -50.73
C GLU A 25 -19.03 -5.14 -49.40
N THR A 26 -20.17 -5.76 -49.15
CA THR A 26 -20.89 -5.62 -47.87
C THR A 26 -20.10 -6.17 -46.70
N MET A 27 -19.41 -7.30 -46.86
CA MET A 27 -18.49 -7.85 -45.84
C MET A 27 -17.28 -6.95 -45.60
N LYS A 28 -16.72 -6.30 -46.63
CA LYS A 28 -15.63 -5.33 -46.46
C LYS A 28 -16.10 -4.08 -45.71
N ILE A 29 -17.29 -3.59 -45.97
CA ILE A 29 -17.89 -2.45 -45.28
C ILE A 29 -18.17 -2.82 -43.80
N ILE A 30 -18.71 -4.00 -43.55
CA ILE A 30 -18.93 -4.50 -42.17
C ILE A 30 -17.61 -4.69 -41.42
N ALA A 31 -16.59 -5.26 -42.06
CA ALA A 31 -15.26 -5.41 -41.46
C ALA A 31 -14.58 -4.05 -41.22
N PHE A 32 -14.74 -3.08 -42.09
CA PHE A 32 -14.26 -1.72 -41.93
C PHE A 32 -14.99 -0.96 -40.82
N LEU A 33 -16.31 -1.14 -40.70
CA LEU A 33 -17.10 -0.58 -39.60
C LEU A 33 -16.77 -1.24 -38.27
N PHE A 34 -16.48 -2.56 -38.25
CA PHE A 34 -16.07 -3.29 -37.05
C PHE A 34 -14.65 -2.89 -36.60
N THR A 35 -13.72 -2.71 -37.55
CA THR A 35 -12.37 -2.17 -37.24
C THR A 35 -12.43 -0.70 -36.84
N ALA A 36 -13.29 0.12 -37.44
CA ALA A 36 -13.51 1.50 -37.03
C ALA A 36 -14.17 1.60 -35.66
N PHE A 37 -15.08 0.67 -35.30
CA PHE A 37 -15.69 0.62 -33.96
C PHE A 37 -14.73 0.14 -32.88
N ILE A 38 -13.78 -0.75 -33.20
CA ILE A 38 -12.70 -1.16 -32.28
C ILE A 38 -11.66 -0.04 -32.10
N SER A 39 -11.42 0.78 -33.13
CA SER A 39 -10.48 1.91 -33.03
C SER A 39 -11.05 3.15 -32.33
N LEU A 40 -12.34 3.19 -32.03
CA LEU A 40 -13.01 4.29 -31.32
C LEU A 40 -13.20 4.06 -29.82
N GLN A 41 -12.77 2.92 -29.29
CA GLN A 41 -12.48 2.83 -27.86
C GLN A 41 -11.12 3.48 -27.60
N THR A 42 -11.01 4.78 -27.75
CA THR A 42 -10.01 5.55 -27.03
C THR A 42 -10.33 5.33 -25.55
N PHE A 43 -9.68 4.34 -24.94
CA PHE A 43 -9.59 4.28 -23.48
C PHE A 43 -8.97 5.61 -23.07
N GLY A 44 -9.82 6.54 -22.64
CA GLY A 44 -9.33 7.80 -22.09
C GLY A 44 -8.26 7.45 -21.07
N GLN A 45 -7.08 8.03 -21.18
CA GLN A 45 -5.97 7.78 -20.25
C GLN A 45 -6.50 7.97 -18.81
N GLU A 46 -6.38 6.94 -17.97
CA GLU A 46 -6.76 7.06 -16.57
C GLU A 46 -6.05 8.23 -15.92
N LYS A 47 -6.75 8.92 -15.02
CA LYS A 47 -6.24 10.14 -14.38
C LYS A 47 -6.25 9.99 -12.86
N PHE A 48 -5.29 10.60 -12.22
CA PHE A 48 -5.34 10.88 -10.79
C PHE A 48 -6.50 11.82 -10.46
N PRO A 49 -6.92 11.90 -9.19
CA PRO A 49 -8.05 12.75 -8.80
C PRO A 49 -7.85 14.25 -9.10
N ASP A 50 -6.62 14.73 -9.26
CA ASP A 50 -6.31 16.10 -9.67
C ASP A 50 -6.40 16.33 -11.19
N GLY A 51 -6.74 15.30 -11.96
CA GLY A 51 -6.85 15.35 -13.42
C GLY A 51 -5.56 15.05 -14.18
N THR A 52 -4.42 14.86 -13.50
CA THR A 52 -3.16 14.47 -14.15
C THR A 52 -3.20 13.01 -14.63
N PRO A 53 -2.61 12.69 -15.79
CA PRO A 53 -2.58 11.33 -16.30
C PRO A 53 -1.85 10.37 -15.35
N ILE A 54 -2.40 9.16 -15.18
CA ILE A 54 -1.69 8.06 -14.49
C ILE A 54 -0.63 7.51 -15.44
N PRO A 55 0.66 7.57 -15.07
CA PRO A 55 1.74 7.02 -15.89
C PRO A 55 1.59 5.53 -16.13
N ASP A 56 2.03 5.05 -17.31
CA ASP A 56 1.99 3.62 -17.67
C ASP A 56 2.78 2.73 -16.71
N TRP A 57 3.73 3.28 -15.99
CA TRP A 57 4.47 2.61 -14.93
C TRP A 57 3.55 1.93 -13.90
N PHE A 58 2.39 2.51 -13.57
CA PHE A 58 1.42 1.93 -12.64
C PHE A 58 0.70 0.69 -13.22
N ARG A 59 0.73 0.49 -14.54
CA ARG A 59 0.14 -0.68 -15.20
C ARG A 59 1.13 -1.83 -15.33
N GLN A 60 2.43 -1.54 -15.27
CA GLN A 60 3.49 -2.53 -15.30
C GLN A 60 3.60 -3.19 -13.92
N ASN A 61 3.07 -4.38 -13.76
CA ASN A 61 3.01 -5.09 -12.48
C ASN A 61 3.65 -6.49 -12.53
N GLU A 62 4.53 -6.69 -13.48
CA GLU A 62 5.32 -7.90 -13.61
C GLU A 62 6.28 -8.02 -12.43
N ILE A 63 6.40 -9.24 -11.91
CA ILE A 63 7.38 -9.55 -10.87
C ILE A 63 8.77 -9.60 -11.51
N VAL A 64 9.72 -8.91 -10.89
CA VAL A 64 11.11 -8.89 -11.35
C VAL A 64 11.65 -10.32 -11.41
N ASN A 65 12.18 -10.70 -12.57
CA ASN A 65 12.84 -11.99 -12.75
C ASN A 65 14.20 -11.99 -12.05
N ILE A 66 14.36 -12.82 -11.02
CA ILE A 66 15.59 -12.90 -10.23
C ILE A 66 16.80 -13.35 -11.06
N GLU A 67 16.60 -14.05 -12.17
CA GLU A 67 17.68 -14.48 -13.07
C GLU A 67 18.39 -13.29 -13.75
N THR A 68 17.73 -12.14 -13.80
CA THR A 68 18.31 -10.91 -14.37
C THR A 68 19.05 -10.06 -13.33
N LEU A 69 19.01 -10.43 -12.05
CA LEU A 69 19.57 -9.65 -10.94
C LEU A 69 21.00 -10.06 -10.55
N GLY A 70 21.63 -10.92 -11.35
CA GLY A 70 23.00 -11.34 -11.14
C GLY A 70 23.18 -12.70 -10.45
N GLN A 71 24.35 -12.94 -9.90
CA GLN A 71 24.69 -14.21 -9.26
C GLN A 71 23.84 -14.48 -8.01
N LYS A 72 23.47 -15.74 -7.82
CA LYS A 72 22.79 -16.20 -6.60
C LYS A 72 23.81 -16.59 -5.53
N TYR A 73 23.50 -16.22 -4.30
CA TYR A 73 24.25 -16.52 -3.09
C TYR A 73 23.32 -17.19 -2.08
N THR A 74 23.24 -18.53 -2.14
CA THR A 74 22.42 -19.30 -1.21
C THR A 74 23.11 -19.29 0.16
N ILE A 75 22.44 -18.77 1.20
CA ILE A 75 23.06 -18.51 2.49
C ILE A 75 23.70 -19.76 3.13
N THR A 76 23.11 -20.95 2.90
CA THR A 76 23.64 -22.24 3.41
C THR A 76 24.99 -22.63 2.81
N ASP A 77 25.29 -22.21 1.58
CA ASP A 77 26.58 -22.47 0.93
C ASP A 77 27.73 -21.68 1.59
N TYR A 78 27.40 -20.74 2.44
CA TYR A 78 28.32 -19.87 3.17
C TYR A 78 28.28 -20.09 4.68
N GLY A 79 27.81 -21.26 5.13
CA GLY A 79 27.86 -21.68 6.52
C GLY A 79 26.74 -21.15 7.42
N VAL A 80 25.67 -20.60 6.84
CA VAL A 80 24.43 -20.35 7.56
C VAL A 80 23.68 -21.68 7.70
N VAL A 81 23.29 -22.05 8.89
CA VAL A 81 22.65 -23.34 9.16
C VAL A 81 21.14 -23.20 9.32
N ASN A 82 20.40 -24.20 8.89
CA ASN A 82 18.94 -24.26 9.08
C ASN A 82 18.63 -24.60 10.56
N ASP A 83 18.67 -23.58 11.41
CA ASP A 83 18.38 -23.70 12.84
C ASP A 83 17.67 -22.43 13.32
N SER A 84 16.47 -22.60 13.87
CA SER A 84 15.62 -21.50 14.35
C SER A 84 16.02 -20.95 15.72
N THR A 85 17.05 -21.51 16.36
CA THR A 85 17.51 -21.16 17.72
C THR A 85 18.88 -20.48 17.73
N ILE A 86 19.69 -20.70 16.68
CA ILE A 86 21.02 -20.11 16.56
C ILE A 86 20.95 -18.76 15.86
N LEU A 87 21.39 -17.71 16.54
CA LEU A 87 21.48 -16.38 15.93
C LEU A 87 22.60 -16.36 14.87
N GLN A 88 22.24 -15.97 13.63
CA GLN A 88 23.15 -16.04 12.48
C GLN A 88 23.27 -14.73 11.72
N THR A 89 22.97 -13.62 12.39
CA THR A 89 22.96 -12.27 11.80
C THR A 89 24.27 -11.97 11.07
N GLU A 90 25.41 -12.18 11.74
CA GLU A 90 26.75 -11.90 11.17
C GLU A 90 27.05 -12.75 9.94
N LYS A 91 26.69 -14.04 9.98
CA LYS A 91 26.89 -14.94 8.83
C LYS A 91 26.03 -14.51 7.63
N ILE A 92 24.75 -14.20 7.86
CA ILE A 92 23.86 -13.73 6.79
C ILE A 92 24.36 -12.40 6.24
N GLN A 93 24.77 -11.46 7.12
CA GLN A 93 25.34 -10.19 6.69
C GLN A 93 26.63 -10.37 5.89
N ALA A 94 27.48 -11.31 6.25
CA ALA A 94 28.70 -11.62 5.51
C ALA A 94 28.42 -12.10 4.07
N VAL A 95 27.31 -12.84 3.85
CA VAL A 95 26.87 -13.23 2.50
C VAL A 95 26.43 -12.02 1.69
N ILE A 96 25.64 -11.12 2.29
CA ILE A 96 25.21 -9.87 1.64
C ILE A 96 26.43 -9.01 1.27
N ASP A 97 27.39 -8.87 2.20
CA ASP A 97 28.60 -8.08 1.99
C ASP A 97 29.51 -8.70 0.91
N ARG A 98 29.57 -10.03 0.84
CA ARG A 98 30.28 -10.75 -0.22
C ARG A 98 29.65 -10.49 -1.59
N ALA A 99 28.33 -10.63 -1.70
CA ALA A 99 27.61 -10.33 -2.93
C ALA A 99 27.88 -8.90 -3.39
N ALA A 100 27.80 -7.92 -2.47
CA ALA A 100 28.05 -6.52 -2.77
C ALA A 100 29.48 -6.28 -3.28
N ARG A 101 30.50 -6.89 -2.65
CA ARG A 101 31.91 -6.79 -3.11
C ARG A 101 32.10 -7.41 -4.50
N ASN A 102 31.35 -8.44 -4.85
CA ASN A 102 31.41 -9.11 -6.15
C ASN A 102 30.55 -8.44 -7.24
N GLY A 103 30.05 -7.25 -6.99
CA GLY A 103 29.28 -6.49 -7.97
C GLY A 103 27.77 -6.55 -7.81
N GLY A 104 27.26 -7.27 -6.80
CA GLY A 104 25.83 -7.44 -6.52
C GLY A 104 25.37 -8.89 -6.69
N GLY A 105 24.07 -9.11 -6.59
CA GLY A 105 23.44 -10.41 -6.78
C GLY A 105 22.28 -10.69 -5.83
N VAL A 106 21.77 -11.90 -5.88
CA VAL A 106 20.58 -12.33 -5.16
C VAL A 106 20.96 -13.18 -3.96
N ILE A 107 20.62 -12.72 -2.77
CA ILE A 107 20.76 -13.48 -1.52
C ILE A 107 19.57 -14.42 -1.44
N VAL A 108 19.81 -15.72 -1.53
CA VAL A 108 18.78 -16.75 -1.51
C VAL A 108 18.67 -17.32 -0.11
N VAL A 109 17.49 -17.22 0.48
CA VAL A 109 17.14 -17.94 1.70
C VAL A 109 16.40 -19.21 1.30
N PRO A 110 17.05 -20.39 1.41
CA PRO A 110 16.46 -21.66 0.99
C PRO A 110 15.42 -22.14 2.00
N LYS A 111 14.70 -23.20 1.66
CA LYS A 111 13.74 -23.84 2.56
C LYS A 111 14.37 -24.15 3.93
N GLY A 112 13.72 -23.69 4.99
CA GLY A 112 14.20 -23.82 6.37
C GLY A 112 13.91 -22.58 7.20
N THR A 113 14.38 -22.55 8.45
CA THR A 113 14.17 -21.40 9.35
C THR A 113 15.52 -20.88 9.86
N PHE A 114 15.76 -19.60 9.65
CA PHE A 114 17.03 -18.92 9.93
C PHE A 114 16.80 -17.74 10.86
N LEU A 115 17.36 -17.79 12.08
CA LEU A 115 17.22 -16.75 13.09
C LEU A 115 18.22 -15.63 12.86
N SER A 116 17.73 -14.37 12.83
CA SER A 116 18.57 -13.20 12.62
C SER A 116 18.11 -11.99 13.43
N GLY A 117 19.03 -11.10 13.76
CA GLY A 117 18.77 -9.70 14.07
C GLY A 117 18.77 -8.85 12.80
N SER A 118 19.17 -7.57 12.92
CA SER A 118 19.17 -6.64 11.78
C SER A 118 20.16 -7.04 10.68
N ILE A 119 19.67 -7.15 9.45
CA ILE A 119 20.50 -7.29 8.24
C ILE A 119 20.34 -6.10 7.32
N PHE A 120 21.42 -5.72 6.62
CA PHE A 120 21.51 -4.51 5.81
C PHE A 120 21.92 -4.85 4.38
N PHE A 121 20.99 -4.63 3.45
CA PHE A 121 21.26 -4.79 2.03
C PHE A 121 22.12 -3.63 1.51
N LYS A 122 22.87 -3.91 0.46
CA LYS A 122 23.85 -3.02 -0.17
C LYS A 122 23.43 -2.73 -1.62
N PRO A 123 23.96 -1.71 -2.28
CA PRO A 123 23.67 -1.48 -3.69
C PRO A 123 23.84 -2.74 -4.54
N ARG A 124 22.87 -3.01 -5.41
CA ARG A 124 22.79 -4.17 -6.30
C ARG A 124 22.66 -5.54 -5.60
N THR A 125 22.34 -5.59 -4.34
CA THR A 125 21.99 -6.85 -3.65
C THR A 125 20.48 -6.95 -3.45
N HIS A 126 19.92 -8.14 -3.60
CA HIS A 126 18.49 -8.44 -3.57
C HIS A 126 18.20 -9.62 -2.67
N LEU A 127 16.98 -9.75 -2.17
CA LEU A 127 16.55 -10.86 -1.31
C LEU A 127 15.56 -11.76 -2.05
N TYR A 128 15.84 -13.04 -2.11
CA TYR A 128 14.90 -14.04 -2.59
C TYR A 128 14.59 -15.08 -1.52
N MET A 129 13.32 -15.25 -1.23
CA MET A 129 12.79 -16.16 -0.23
C MET A 129 12.18 -17.38 -0.91
N GLU A 130 12.86 -18.53 -0.91
CA GLU A 130 12.30 -19.76 -1.47
C GLU A 130 11.02 -20.18 -0.76
N GLU A 131 10.18 -20.97 -1.42
CA GLU A 131 8.99 -21.52 -0.83
C GLU A 131 9.34 -22.42 0.36
N GLY A 132 8.70 -22.17 1.51
CA GLY A 132 9.02 -22.86 2.77
C GLY A 132 10.23 -22.31 3.53
N SER A 133 10.86 -21.22 3.04
CA SER A 133 11.88 -20.50 3.81
C SER A 133 11.24 -19.56 4.84
N VAL A 134 11.91 -19.41 5.98
CA VAL A 134 11.56 -18.46 7.04
C VAL A 134 12.80 -17.71 7.50
N LEU A 135 12.85 -16.42 7.23
CA LEU A 135 13.78 -15.52 7.91
C LEU A 135 13.09 -15.04 9.21
N LYS A 136 13.54 -15.58 10.34
CA LYS A 136 12.94 -15.33 11.66
C LYS A 136 13.71 -14.25 12.40
N GLY A 137 13.03 -13.21 12.86
CA GLY A 137 13.61 -12.17 13.72
C GLY A 137 13.90 -12.70 15.13
N SER A 138 14.95 -12.17 15.73
CA SER A 138 15.21 -12.41 17.16
C SER A 138 14.10 -11.76 18.00
N ASP A 139 13.73 -12.42 19.11
CA ASP A 139 12.86 -11.85 20.13
C ASP A 139 13.62 -11.12 21.24
N ASP A 140 14.93 -11.00 21.09
CA ASP A 140 15.80 -10.16 21.92
C ASP A 140 16.24 -8.91 21.15
N ILE A 141 15.83 -7.74 21.65
CA ILE A 141 16.09 -6.46 20.98
C ILE A 141 17.60 -6.11 20.93
N SER A 142 18.41 -6.67 21.82
CA SER A 142 19.87 -6.47 21.82
C SER A 142 20.56 -7.01 20.55
N ASN A 143 19.88 -7.89 19.81
CA ASN A 143 20.33 -8.43 18.52
C ASN A 143 20.02 -7.50 17.33
N PHE A 144 19.43 -6.33 17.58
CA PHE A 144 19.14 -5.32 16.58
C PHE A 144 20.06 -4.11 16.74
N ALA A 145 20.65 -3.66 15.65
CA ALA A 145 21.53 -2.50 15.65
C ALA A 145 20.76 -1.21 15.95
N ILE A 146 21.38 -0.28 16.68
CA ILE A 146 20.86 1.09 16.85
C ILE A 146 21.43 1.96 15.73
N VAL A 147 20.55 2.58 14.95
CA VAL A 147 20.91 3.40 13.79
C VAL A 147 20.16 4.74 13.80
N ASN A 148 20.64 5.70 13.04
CA ASN A 148 19.84 6.86 12.70
C ASN A 148 18.74 6.40 11.73
N THR A 149 17.50 6.64 12.09
CA THR A 149 16.35 6.16 11.33
C THR A 149 15.15 7.08 11.49
N ARG A 150 14.02 6.67 10.98
CA ARG A 150 12.76 7.40 11.01
C ARG A 150 11.70 6.61 11.76
N ILE A 151 11.06 7.20 12.76
CA ILE A 151 9.94 6.61 13.51
C ILE A 151 8.90 7.70 13.79
N GLU A 152 7.62 7.40 13.59
CA GLU A 152 6.50 8.27 13.92
C GLU A 152 6.70 9.73 13.44
N GLY A 153 7.16 9.89 12.19
CA GLY A 153 7.35 11.20 11.58
C GLY A 153 8.57 11.99 12.09
N GLN A 154 9.49 11.35 12.80
CA GLN A 154 10.68 11.98 13.39
C GLN A 154 11.95 11.20 13.05
N SER A 155 13.05 11.91 12.82
CA SER A 155 14.39 11.34 12.63
C SER A 155 15.10 11.24 13.98
N LEU A 156 15.52 10.04 14.35
CA LEU A 156 16.12 9.76 15.67
C LEU A 156 16.99 8.51 15.63
N LYS A 157 17.72 8.25 16.71
CA LYS A 157 18.38 6.95 16.95
C LYS A 157 17.36 5.94 17.47
N TYR A 158 17.23 4.82 16.77
CA TYR A 158 16.30 3.75 17.12
C TYR A 158 16.80 2.41 16.59
N PHE A 159 16.18 1.31 17.01
CA PHE A 159 16.52 -0.02 16.51
C PHE A 159 16.19 -0.16 15.01
N ALA A 160 17.14 -0.73 14.28
CA ALA A 160 16.97 -1.08 12.88
C ALA A 160 15.85 -2.13 12.72
N ALA A 161 15.31 -2.25 11.52
CA ALA A 161 14.40 -3.34 11.17
C ALA A 161 15.13 -4.68 11.07
N LEU A 162 14.37 -5.78 10.93
CA LEU A 162 14.97 -7.07 10.60
C LEU A 162 15.67 -7.00 9.23
N VAL A 163 14.98 -6.45 8.21
CA VAL A 163 15.54 -6.23 6.87
C VAL A 163 15.61 -4.73 6.59
N ASN A 164 16.79 -4.25 6.25
CA ASN A 164 17.05 -2.84 5.98
C ASN A 164 17.69 -2.64 4.61
N ALA A 165 17.22 -1.62 3.85
CA ALA A 165 17.86 -1.15 2.63
C ALA A 165 17.81 0.38 2.61
N ASP A 166 18.97 1.04 2.68
CA ASP A 166 19.11 2.49 2.58
C ASP A 166 19.97 2.85 1.38
N LYS A 167 19.46 3.71 0.49
CA LYS A 167 20.13 4.11 -0.75
C LYS A 167 20.44 2.92 -1.68
N VAL A 168 19.50 1.99 -1.76
CA VAL A 168 19.61 0.79 -2.61
C VAL A 168 18.58 0.87 -3.74
N ASN A 169 18.92 1.57 -4.82
CA ASN A 169 18.07 1.67 -5.99
C ASN A 169 17.92 0.31 -6.69
N GLY A 170 16.72 0.02 -7.19
CA GLY A 170 16.38 -1.27 -7.82
C GLY A 170 16.25 -2.42 -6.81
N PHE A 171 16.20 -2.15 -5.50
CA PHE A 171 16.12 -3.20 -4.49
C PHE A 171 14.87 -4.07 -4.66
N THR A 172 15.09 -5.38 -4.59
CA THR A 172 14.01 -6.35 -4.75
C THR A 172 13.98 -7.33 -3.60
N ILE A 173 12.79 -7.55 -3.04
CA ILE A 173 12.45 -8.70 -2.19
C ILE A 173 11.42 -9.52 -2.96
N SER A 174 11.68 -10.81 -3.20
CA SER A 174 10.75 -11.65 -3.95
C SER A 174 10.75 -13.10 -3.46
N GLY A 175 9.84 -13.91 -4.03
CA GLY A 175 9.70 -15.31 -3.69
C GLY A 175 8.40 -15.62 -2.97
N LYS A 176 8.32 -16.84 -2.36
CA LYS A 176 7.12 -17.33 -1.67
C LYS A 176 7.37 -17.69 -0.20
N GLY A 177 8.56 -17.34 0.31
CA GLY A 177 8.92 -17.58 1.70
C GLY A 177 8.31 -16.55 2.66
N THR A 178 8.70 -16.65 3.92
CA THR A 178 8.18 -15.85 5.02
C THR A 178 9.28 -15.02 5.68
N ILE A 179 9.05 -13.74 5.86
CA ILE A 179 9.83 -12.91 6.78
C ILE A 179 8.96 -12.75 8.04
N ASN A 180 9.43 -13.33 9.15
CA ASN A 180 8.68 -13.42 10.41
C ASN A 180 9.37 -12.60 11.49
N GLY A 181 8.72 -11.59 11.99
CA GLY A 181 9.27 -10.69 13.02
C GLY A 181 9.37 -11.31 14.42
N ASN A 182 8.74 -12.50 14.64
CA ASN A 182 8.75 -13.17 15.95
C ASN A 182 8.29 -12.27 17.10
N GLY A 183 7.26 -11.44 16.86
CA GLY A 183 6.89 -10.30 17.70
C GLY A 183 6.27 -10.62 19.05
N HIS A 184 5.93 -11.88 19.33
CA HIS A 184 5.12 -12.25 20.51
C HIS A 184 5.69 -11.76 21.84
N ARG A 185 7.00 -11.90 22.07
CA ARG A 185 7.67 -11.44 23.30
C ARG A 185 7.60 -9.92 23.44
N TYR A 186 7.82 -9.19 22.33
CA TYR A 186 7.73 -7.73 22.29
C TYR A 186 6.30 -7.23 22.60
N TRP A 187 5.28 -7.87 22.03
CA TRP A 187 3.87 -7.50 22.28
C TRP A 187 3.49 -7.73 23.74
N LYS A 188 3.93 -8.86 24.29
CA LYS A 188 3.68 -9.19 25.71
C LYS A 188 4.34 -8.15 26.63
N SER A 189 5.59 -7.79 26.36
CA SER A 189 6.30 -6.75 27.12
C SER A 189 5.58 -5.40 27.04
N PHE A 190 5.18 -4.98 25.85
CA PHE A 190 4.43 -3.72 25.67
C PHE A 190 3.14 -3.68 26.47
N TRP A 191 2.33 -4.74 26.45
CA TRP A 191 1.08 -4.78 27.19
C TRP A 191 1.29 -4.87 28.70
N LEU A 192 2.29 -5.60 29.17
CA LEU A 192 2.66 -5.65 30.58
C LEU A 192 3.08 -4.26 31.08
N ARG A 193 3.93 -3.56 30.31
CA ARG A 193 4.31 -2.18 30.66
C ARG A 193 3.12 -1.24 30.71
N ARG A 194 2.18 -1.37 29.77
CA ARG A 194 0.94 -0.57 29.76
C ARG A 194 0.01 -0.82 30.95
N GLN A 195 0.04 -2.00 31.57
CA GLN A 195 -0.70 -2.25 32.81
C GLN A 195 -0.14 -1.41 33.96
N VAL A 196 1.17 -1.20 34.00
CA VAL A 196 1.84 -0.40 35.04
C VAL A 196 1.88 1.09 34.68
N ILE A 197 2.12 1.42 33.42
CA ILE A 197 2.19 2.77 32.90
C ILE A 197 1.14 2.92 31.77
N PRO A 198 -0.11 3.29 32.08
CA PRO A 198 -1.20 3.34 31.10
C PRO A 198 -0.96 4.26 29.90
N LYS A 199 -0.10 5.28 30.06
CA LYS A 199 0.30 6.21 28.99
C LYS A 199 1.58 5.77 28.26
N CYS A 200 2.07 4.54 28.48
CA CYS A 200 3.23 3.99 27.77
C CYS A 200 3.06 4.11 26.26
N THR A 201 4.06 4.69 25.62
CA THR A 201 4.12 4.94 24.17
C THR A 201 5.00 3.90 23.47
N ASN A 202 5.06 3.96 22.15
CA ASN A 202 6.01 3.16 21.37
C ASN A 202 7.46 3.58 21.61
N MET A 203 7.69 4.77 22.18
CA MET A 203 9.03 5.26 22.53
C MET A 203 9.46 4.84 23.95
N ASP A 204 8.53 4.39 24.78
CA ASP A 204 8.81 3.87 26.11
C ASP A 204 9.08 2.36 26.10
N GLU A 205 8.47 1.63 25.17
CA GLU A 205 8.68 0.20 24.95
C GLU A 205 9.06 -0.04 23.49
N LEU A 206 10.37 -0.02 23.24
CA LEU A 206 10.95 -0.05 21.90
C LEU A 206 10.84 -1.43 21.26
N ARG A 207 10.55 -1.46 19.96
CA ARG A 207 10.35 -2.70 19.20
C ARG A 207 10.86 -2.51 17.77
N PRO A 208 11.60 -3.48 17.19
CA PRO A 208 12.08 -3.36 15.83
C PRO A 208 10.91 -3.48 14.81
N ARG A 209 11.03 -2.81 13.67
CA ARG A 209 10.17 -3.02 12.49
C ARG A 209 10.58 -4.29 11.76
N LEU A 210 9.71 -4.80 10.87
CA LEU A 210 10.07 -5.94 10.04
C LEU A 210 10.92 -5.52 8.83
N LEU A 211 10.42 -4.59 8.02
CA LEU A 211 11.14 -4.05 6.86
C LEU A 211 11.29 -2.53 6.99
N TYR A 212 12.47 -2.02 6.67
CA TYR A 212 12.71 -0.59 6.50
C TYR A 212 13.52 -0.32 5.24
N ILE A 213 12.90 0.40 4.31
CA ILE A 213 13.53 0.78 3.04
C ILE A 213 13.50 2.29 2.94
N SER A 214 14.66 2.90 2.71
CA SER A 214 14.78 4.35 2.71
C SER A 214 15.66 4.87 1.60
N ASN A 215 15.40 6.11 1.17
CA ASN A 215 16.20 6.87 0.20
C ASN A 215 16.50 6.07 -1.09
N SER A 216 15.54 5.27 -1.56
CA SER A 216 15.74 4.31 -2.66
C SER A 216 14.69 4.50 -3.74
N ASN A 217 15.07 4.27 -4.99
CA ASN A 217 14.17 4.32 -6.15
C ASN A 217 14.00 2.95 -6.77
N ASP A 218 12.88 2.74 -7.47
CA ASP A 218 12.60 1.53 -8.26
C ASP A 218 12.64 0.25 -7.42
N VAL A 219 11.97 0.27 -6.26
CA VAL A 219 11.92 -0.86 -5.31
C VAL A 219 10.72 -1.75 -5.62
N GLN A 220 10.91 -3.08 -5.58
CA GLN A 220 9.81 -4.02 -5.67
C GLN A 220 9.86 -5.05 -4.52
N ILE A 221 8.74 -5.20 -3.80
CA ILE A 221 8.53 -6.28 -2.83
C ILE A 221 7.36 -7.12 -3.31
N SER A 222 7.58 -8.42 -3.55
CA SER A 222 6.56 -9.25 -4.21
C SER A 222 6.51 -10.70 -3.72
N GLY A 223 5.29 -11.22 -3.57
CA GLY A 223 4.98 -12.64 -3.34
C GLY A 223 5.27 -13.18 -1.94
N VAL A 224 6.05 -12.49 -1.13
CA VAL A 224 6.46 -12.94 0.21
C VAL A 224 5.36 -12.75 1.26
N ARG A 225 5.48 -13.53 2.34
CA ARG A 225 4.64 -13.40 3.54
C ARG A 225 5.40 -12.58 4.59
N LEU A 226 4.77 -11.53 5.08
CA LEU A 226 5.31 -10.65 6.14
C LEU A 226 4.48 -10.87 7.40
N MET A 227 5.08 -11.49 8.40
CA MET A 227 4.34 -12.07 9.52
C MET A 227 4.88 -11.58 10.86
N ASN A 228 3.96 -11.37 11.80
CA ASN A 228 4.29 -11.21 13.22
C ASN A 228 5.32 -10.11 13.50
N SER A 229 5.22 -8.97 12.82
CA SER A 229 6.11 -7.85 13.10
C SER A 229 5.99 -7.38 14.56
N PRO A 230 7.09 -7.12 15.26
CA PRO A 230 7.04 -6.53 16.61
C PRO A 230 6.41 -5.13 16.63
N PHE A 231 6.55 -4.37 15.56
CA PHE A 231 6.09 -3.00 15.35
C PHE A 231 5.57 -2.84 13.92
N TRP A 232 5.72 -1.71 13.25
CA TRP A 232 5.35 -1.50 11.84
C TRP A 232 5.95 -2.57 10.94
N THR A 233 5.14 -3.12 10.02
CA THR A 233 5.58 -4.24 9.21
C THR A 233 6.44 -3.79 8.03
N THR A 234 5.93 -2.88 7.19
CA THR A 234 6.68 -2.39 6.02
C THR A 234 6.73 -0.88 6.08
N HIS A 235 7.87 -0.33 6.42
CA HIS A 235 8.08 1.12 6.45
C HIS A 235 8.97 1.55 5.29
N ILE A 236 8.42 2.38 4.39
CA ILE A 236 9.11 2.91 3.21
C ILE A 236 9.22 4.42 3.37
N TYR A 237 10.46 4.93 3.37
CA TYR A 237 10.73 6.33 3.65
C TYR A 237 11.58 6.98 2.56
N ARG A 238 11.12 8.13 2.03
CA ARG A 238 11.81 8.93 1.00
C ARG A 238 12.20 8.08 -0.21
N CYS A 239 11.23 7.33 -0.72
CA CYS A 239 11.40 6.46 -1.87
C CYS A 239 10.49 6.89 -3.02
N ASN A 240 10.90 6.53 -4.23
CA ASN A 240 10.14 6.80 -5.44
C ASN A 240 10.06 5.55 -6.33
N ASN A 241 8.94 5.36 -7.05
CA ASN A 241 8.67 4.21 -7.89
C ASN A 241 8.69 2.89 -7.11
N ILE A 242 7.73 2.70 -6.22
CA ILE A 242 7.66 1.54 -5.33
C ILE A 242 6.51 0.63 -5.74
N LYS A 243 6.77 -0.66 -5.87
CA LYS A 243 5.76 -1.69 -6.12
C LYS A 243 5.72 -2.71 -5.00
N LEU A 244 4.56 -2.84 -4.37
CA LEU A 244 4.24 -3.83 -3.34
C LEU A 244 3.18 -4.77 -3.92
N LEU A 245 3.58 -5.98 -4.35
CA LEU A 245 2.76 -6.85 -5.18
C LEU A 245 2.54 -8.22 -4.55
N ASN A 246 1.29 -8.68 -4.51
CA ASN A 246 0.96 -10.05 -4.09
C ASN A 246 1.47 -10.40 -2.68
N LEU A 247 1.51 -9.46 -1.76
CA LEU A 247 1.99 -9.66 -0.39
C LEU A 247 0.90 -10.27 0.49
N HIS A 248 1.33 -11.10 1.45
CA HIS A 248 0.47 -11.55 2.53
C HIS A 248 1.00 -11.01 3.86
N ILE A 249 0.33 -10.00 4.42
CA ILE A 249 0.76 -9.31 5.64
C ILE A 249 -0.20 -9.64 6.78
N PHE A 250 0.35 -10.18 7.87
CA PHE A 250 -0.47 -10.65 8.98
C PHE A 250 0.19 -10.41 10.34
N ALA A 251 -0.62 -9.91 11.28
CA ALA A 251 -0.29 -9.82 12.70
C ALA A 251 -1.50 -10.29 13.55
N PRO A 252 -1.34 -11.26 14.48
CA PRO A 252 -2.45 -11.87 15.20
C PRO A 252 -3.06 -10.94 16.26
N ALA A 253 -4.35 -11.12 16.51
CA ALA A 253 -5.05 -10.49 17.63
C ALA A 253 -5.02 -11.35 18.91
N ALA A 254 -4.77 -12.62 18.81
CA ALA A 254 -4.72 -13.60 19.90
C ALA A 254 -3.57 -14.59 19.71
N PRO A 255 -2.99 -15.18 20.76
CA PRO A 255 -3.32 -14.97 22.19
C PRO A 255 -2.86 -13.62 22.74
N VAL A 256 -1.93 -12.94 22.09
CA VAL A 256 -1.46 -11.59 22.44
C VAL A 256 -1.63 -10.69 21.22
N LYS A 257 -2.41 -9.63 21.37
CA LYS A 257 -2.61 -8.65 20.29
C LYS A 257 -1.30 -7.94 19.93
N ALA A 258 -0.94 -7.94 18.65
CA ALA A 258 0.20 -7.20 18.15
C ALA A 258 -0.08 -5.68 18.15
N PRO A 259 0.57 -4.86 18.97
CA PRO A 259 0.32 -3.42 19.01
C PRO A 259 1.09 -2.69 17.90
N SER A 260 0.50 -1.67 17.32
CA SER A 260 1.12 -0.81 16.29
C SER A 260 1.75 -1.63 15.16
N SER A 261 0.98 -2.59 14.65
CA SER A 261 1.43 -3.52 13.61
C SER A 261 0.92 -3.13 12.23
N ASP A 262 1.01 -1.84 11.91
CA ASP A 262 0.64 -1.28 10.60
C ASP A 262 1.24 -2.15 9.49
N ALA A 263 0.43 -2.48 8.45
CA ALA A 263 0.93 -3.36 7.39
C ALA A 263 1.91 -2.64 6.46
N ILE A 264 1.55 -1.43 6.03
CA ILE A 264 2.35 -0.63 5.11
C ILE A 264 2.31 0.83 5.55
N ASP A 265 3.47 1.37 5.91
CA ASP A 265 3.69 2.78 6.19
C ASP A 265 4.45 3.43 5.04
N ILE A 266 3.81 4.36 4.35
CA ILE A 266 4.37 5.13 3.23
C ILE A 266 4.69 6.52 3.77
N ASP A 267 5.98 6.86 3.84
CA ASP A 267 6.49 8.07 4.50
C ASP A 267 7.35 8.90 3.53
N VAL A 268 6.85 10.02 3.06
CA VAL A 268 7.52 10.93 2.11
C VAL A 268 7.86 10.21 0.79
N CYS A 269 6.90 9.50 0.21
CA CYS A 269 7.12 8.73 -1.02
C CYS A 269 6.31 9.25 -2.20
N SER A 270 6.77 8.94 -3.40
CA SER A 270 6.04 9.23 -4.64
C SER A 270 6.00 8.01 -5.57
N ASN A 271 4.93 7.92 -6.38
CA ASN A 271 4.69 6.82 -7.30
C ASN A 271 4.75 5.46 -6.58
N VAL A 272 3.72 5.15 -5.79
CA VAL A 272 3.63 3.88 -5.05
C VAL A 272 2.42 3.09 -5.54
N LEU A 273 2.65 1.84 -5.92
CA LEU A 273 1.62 0.86 -6.25
C LEU A 273 1.58 -0.24 -5.21
N VAL A 274 0.44 -0.39 -4.53
CA VAL A 274 0.12 -1.54 -3.67
C VAL A 274 -0.96 -2.34 -4.37
N LYS A 275 -0.65 -3.55 -4.81
CA LYS A 275 -1.59 -4.34 -5.63
C LYS A 275 -1.68 -5.79 -5.21
N ASN A 276 -2.92 -6.31 -5.20
CA ASN A 276 -3.23 -7.72 -4.95
C ASN A 276 -2.63 -8.24 -3.63
N CYS A 277 -2.65 -7.40 -2.58
CA CYS A 277 -2.14 -7.75 -1.26
C CYS A 277 -3.27 -8.19 -0.34
N TYR A 278 -2.97 -9.14 0.55
CA TYR A 278 -3.79 -9.46 1.71
C TYR A 278 -3.18 -8.82 2.95
N MET A 279 -3.98 -8.07 3.70
CA MET A 279 -3.54 -7.38 4.92
C MET A 279 -4.53 -7.64 6.07
N SER A 280 -4.05 -8.25 7.16
CA SER A 280 -4.83 -8.42 8.39
C SER A 280 -3.92 -8.16 9.59
N VAL A 281 -4.08 -7.00 10.22
CA VAL A 281 -3.17 -6.46 11.23
C VAL A 281 -3.93 -5.76 12.34
N ASN A 282 -3.27 -5.44 13.46
CA ASN A 282 -3.95 -4.82 14.60
C ASN A 282 -3.73 -3.31 14.71
N ASP A 283 -3.34 -2.68 13.61
CA ASP A 283 -3.33 -1.24 13.40
C ASP A 283 -3.74 -0.92 11.96
N ASP A 284 -3.30 0.19 11.37
CA ASP A 284 -3.70 0.61 10.03
C ASP A 284 -3.16 -0.36 8.95
N ALA A 285 -3.96 -0.67 7.93
CA ALA A 285 -3.48 -1.49 6.81
C ALA A 285 -2.53 -0.69 5.91
N VAL A 286 -2.95 0.47 5.43
CA VAL A 286 -2.06 1.40 4.73
C VAL A 286 -2.12 2.75 5.41
N ALA A 287 -0.98 3.22 5.90
CA ALA A 287 -0.85 4.51 6.56
C ALA A 287 0.11 5.43 5.81
N LEU A 288 -0.34 6.65 5.51
CA LEU A 288 0.46 7.68 4.86
C LEU A 288 1.05 8.60 5.92
N LYS A 289 2.36 8.60 6.02
CA LYS A 289 3.14 9.39 6.98
C LYS A 289 3.79 10.59 6.27
N GLY A 290 4.63 11.37 6.93
CA GLY A 290 5.29 12.53 6.28
C GLY A 290 5.85 13.57 7.24
N GLY A 291 5.55 13.46 8.53
CA GLY A 291 6.04 14.38 9.55
C GLY A 291 5.07 14.62 10.69
N LYS A 292 5.58 15.04 11.85
CA LYS A 292 4.82 15.24 13.08
C LYS A 292 5.28 16.46 13.85
N GLY A 293 4.32 17.11 14.45
CA GLY A 293 4.52 18.20 15.39
C GLY A 293 4.49 19.58 14.74
N PRO A 294 4.53 20.62 15.58
CA PRO A 294 4.23 21.98 15.14
C PRO A 294 5.21 22.56 14.11
N TRP A 295 6.44 22.08 14.09
CA TRP A 295 7.50 22.50 13.18
C TRP A 295 7.72 21.52 12.01
N ALA A 296 6.78 20.59 11.79
CA ALA A 296 6.92 19.55 10.78
C ALA A 296 7.05 20.10 9.35
N ASP A 297 6.45 21.24 9.04
CA ASP A 297 6.57 21.97 7.77
C ASP A 297 7.93 22.63 7.55
N LYS A 298 8.77 22.72 8.56
CA LYS A 298 10.12 23.33 8.51
C LYS A 298 11.25 22.28 8.51
N ASP A 299 10.95 21.02 8.80
CA ASP A 299 11.94 19.96 8.83
C ASP A 299 12.13 19.35 7.43
N ALA A 300 13.34 19.47 6.86
CA ALA A 300 13.68 18.96 5.54
C ALA A 300 13.58 17.43 5.42
N ASN A 301 13.48 16.70 6.53
CA ASN A 301 13.24 15.26 6.54
C ASN A 301 11.76 14.91 6.35
N ASN A 302 10.87 15.85 6.48
CA ASN A 302 9.44 15.71 6.26
C ASN A 302 9.06 16.05 4.82
N GLY A 303 7.90 15.62 4.39
CA GLY A 303 7.43 15.88 3.03
C GLY A 303 6.09 15.24 2.70
N SER A 304 5.82 15.20 1.41
CA SER A 304 4.56 14.74 0.84
C SER A 304 4.60 13.28 0.43
N ASN A 305 3.44 12.63 0.47
CA ASN A 305 3.17 11.43 -0.30
C ASN A 305 2.34 11.79 -1.52
N THR A 306 2.77 11.37 -2.70
CA THR A 306 2.10 11.74 -3.96
C THR A 306 1.99 10.57 -4.92
N ASN A 307 0.86 10.50 -5.67
CA ASN A 307 0.64 9.48 -6.68
C ASN A 307 0.71 8.07 -6.09
N ILE A 308 -0.23 7.74 -5.22
CA ILE A 308 -0.31 6.43 -4.56
C ILE A 308 -1.56 5.71 -5.02
N ILE A 309 -1.41 4.49 -5.52
CA ILE A 309 -2.52 3.63 -5.91
C ILE A 309 -2.47 2.34 -5.07
N ILE A 310 -3.59 2.06 -4.39
CA ILE A 310 -3.83 0.83 -3.64
C ILE A 310 -5.01 0.15 -4.32
N GLU A 311 -4.79 -1.01 -4.93
CA GLU A 311 -5.81 -1.63 -5.74
C GLU A 311 -5.83 -3.16 -5.64
N ASP A 312 -7.01 -3.73 -5.91
CA ASP A 312 -7.22 -5.18 -5.97
C ASP A 312 -6.81 -5.91 -4.67
N CYS A 313 -6.85 -5.21 -3.53
CA CYS A 313 -6.43 -5.73 -2.23
C CYS A 313 -7.60 -6.33 -1.43
N THR A 314 -7.29 -7.29 -0.57
CA THR A 314 -8.22 -7.88 0.39
C THR A 314 -7.75 -7.57 1.80
N TYR A 315 -8.64 -7.01 2.60
CA TYR A 315 -8.39 -6.67 3.99
C TYR A 315 -9.14 -7.62 4.91
N GLY A 316 -8.42 -8.16 5.89
CA GLY A 316 -9.02 -8.73 7.10
C GLY A 316 -9.19 -7.65 8.17
N PHE A 317 -9.04 -8.02 9.46
CA PHE A 317 -9.09 -7.02 10.52
C PHE A 317 -7.99 -5.98 10.37
N CYS A 318 -8.35 -4.69 10.48
CA CYS A 318 -7.41 -3.57 10.59
C CYS A 318 -8.08 -2.37 11.28
N HIS A 319 -7.28 -1.43 11.78
CA HIS A 319 -7.84 -0.20 12.33
C HIS A 319 -8.39 0.72 11.23
N SER A 320 -7.76 0.74 10.06
CA SER A 320 -8.28 1.45 8.89
C SER A 320 -7.76 0.83 7.60
N GLY A 321 -8.58 0.81 6.56
CA GLY A 321 -8.16 0.41 5.21
C GLY A 321 -7.14 1.38 4.62
N LEU A 322 -7.45 2.68 4.72
CA LEU A 322 -6.56 3.78 4.36
C LEU A 322 -6.56 4.85 5.45
N THR A 323 -5.38 5.21 5.91
CA THR A 323 -5.18 6.28 6.89
C THR A 323 -4.26 7.36 6.34
N CYS A 324 -4.71 8.63 6.40
CA CYS A 324 -3.83 9.78 6.27
C CYS A 324 -3.43 10.24 7.67
N GLY A 325 -2.16 10.11 8.01
CA GLY A 325 -1.66 10.50 9.33
C GLY A 325 -1.49 9.33 10.34
N SER A 326 -1.44 9.65 11.63
CA SER A 326 -1.44 10.99 12.24
C SER A 326 -0.16 11.81 11.95
N GLU A 327 0.97 11.14 11.71
CA GLU A 327 2.29 11.73 11.43
C GLU A 327 2.44 12.03 9.94
N SER A 328 1.59 12.90 9.39
CA SER A 328 1.62 13.25 7.96
C SER A 328 1.35 14.74 7.80
N ILE A 329 2.12 15.40 6.95
CA ILE A 329 1.93 16.82 6.64
C ILE A 329 1.22 17.06 5.31
N HIS A 330 1.43 16.18 4.32
CA HIS A 330 0.79 16.35 3.02
C HIS A 330 0.61 15.01 2.27
N ASN A 331 -0.59 14.78 1.75
CA ASN A 331 -0.91 13.66 0.86
C ASN A 331 -1.70 14.17 -0.35
N ARG A 332 -1.30 13.78 -1.55
CA ARG A 332 -1.94 14.20 -2.80
C ARG A 332 -2.00 13.08 -3.83
N ASN A 333 -3.10 12.98 -4.57
CA ASN A 333 -3.33 11.95 -5.58
C ASN A 333 -3.27 10.53 -5.00
N ILE A 334 -4.18 10.24 -4.09
CA ILE A 334 -4.28 8.94 -3.42
C ILE A 334 -5.52 8.21 -3.93
N ILE A 335 -5.34 6.99 -4.42
CA ILE A 335 -6.42 6.13 -4.91
C ILE A 335 -6.44 4.83 -4.12
N LEU A 336 -7.59 4.51 -3.51
CA LEU A 336 -7.92 3.19 -2.99
C LEU A 336 -9.07 2.63 -3.82
N ARG A 337 -8.85 1.54 -4.55
CA ARG A 337 -9.88 1.03 -5.46
C ARG A 337 -9.93 -0.47 -5.61
N ARG A 338 -11.13 -0.98 -5.98
CA ARG A 338 -11.39 -2.40 -6.24
C ARG A 338 -10.93 -3.31 -5.11
N CYS A 339 -11.25 -2.91 -3.88
CA CYS A 339 -10.82 -3.62 -2.69
C CYS A 339 -12.00 -4.26 -1.95
N LYS A 340 -11.72 -5.40 -1.30
CA LYS A 340 -12.66 -6.05 -0.39
C LYS A 340 -12.19 -5.87 1.03
N ILE A 341 -13.07 -5.35 1.89
CA ILE A 341 -12.75 -5.08 3.30
C ILE A 341 -13.61 -5.97 4.19
N SER A 342 -12.99 -6.63 5.16
CA SER A 342 -13.70 -7.47 6.13
C SER A 342 -13.27 -7.12 7.54
N ASN A 343 -14.26 -6.79 8.40
CA ASN A 343 -14.04 -6.52 9.80
C ASN A 343 -13.04 -5.37 10.10
N ALA A 344 -12.96 -4.38 9.23
CA ALA A 344 -12.14 -3.19 9.49
C ALA A 344 -12.80 -2.29 10.55
N THR A 345 -12.01 -1.55 11.30
CA THR A 345 -12.59 -0.53 12.18
C THR A 345 -13.02 0.70 11.39
N ARG A 346 -12.31 1.04 10.29
CA ARG A 346 -12.66 2.16 9.39
C ARG A 346 -12.27 1.81 7.96
N LEU A 347 -13.04 2.33 7.00
CA LEU A 347 -12.60 2.29 5.60
C LEU A 347 -11.58 3.40 5.33
N LEU A 348 -11.94 4.66 5.62
CA LEU A 348 -11.07 5.82 5.45
C LEU A 348 -10.95 6.59 6.77
N TRP A 349 -9.71 6.90 7.12
CA TRP A 349 -9.40 7.71 8.30
C TRP A 349 -8.50 8.89 7.95
N LEU A 350 -8.99 10.10 8.14
CA LEU A 350 -8.19 11.32 8.05
C LEU A 350 -7.89 11.80 9.47
N LYS A 351 -6.68 11.56 9.95
CA LYS A 351 -6.24 11.91 11.31
C LYS A 351 -5.76 13.37 11.32
N MET A 352 -6.62 14.27 11.76
CA MET A 352 -6.34 15.70 11.80
C MET A 352 -5.72 16.11 13.13
N ARG A 353 -4.46 16.50 13.13
CA ARG A 353 -3.71 16.92 14.33
C ARG A 353 -3.73 18.44 14.48
N PRO A 354 -4.18 18.97 15.64
CA PRO A 354 -4.14 20.41 15.87
C PRO A 354 -2.72 20.97 16.08
N ASP A 355 -1.74 20.11 16.37
CA ASP A 355 -0.34 20.49 16.58
C ASP A 355 0.56 20.27 15.36
N THR A 356 0.00 19.92 14.21
CA THR A 356 0.78 19.60 13.00
C THR A 356 0.12 20.24 11.80
N PRO A 357 0.83 21.03 10.97
CA PRO A 357 0.27 21.52 9.72
C PRO A 357 0.04 20.35 8.76
N GLN A 358 -1.23 20.12 8.39
CA GLN A 358 -1.61 18.98 7.56
C GLN A 358 -2.47 19.42 6.38
N HIS A 359 -2.21 18.82 5.21
CA HIS A 359 -3.04 19.00 4.03
C HIS A 359 -3.22 17.67 3.30
N TYR A 360 -4.46 17.17 3.23
CA TYR A 360 -4.85 15.95 2.53
C TYR A 360 -5.76 16.31 1.38
N GLU A 361 -5.33 16.00 0.15
CA GLU A 361 -6.08 16.44 -1.03
C GLU A 361 -6.07 15.43 -2.17
N TYR A 362 -7.10 15.49 -3.02
CA TYR A 362 -7.25 14.63 -4.17
C TYR A 362 -7.19 13.14 -3.80
N ILE A 363 -8.10 12.74 -2.93
CA ILE A 363 -8.25 11.36 -2.45
C ILE A 363 -9.47 10.73 -3.09
N LEU A 364 -9.30 9.58 -3.73
CA LEU A 364 -10.36 8.78 -4.32
C LEU A 364 -10.44 7.41 -3.64
N VAL A 365 -11.61 7.08 -3.12
CA VAL A 365 -11.93 5.74 -2.62
C VAL A 365 -13.09 5.21 -3.46
N GLU A 366 -12.85 4.16 -4.25
CA GLU A 366 -13.86 3.68 -5.20
C GLU A 366 -13.90 2.16 -5.32
N ASP A 367 -15.06 1.64 -5.76
CA ASP A 367 -15.27 0.21 -6.02
C ASP A 367 -14.91 -0.66 -4.80
N ILE A 368 -15.43 -0.28 -3.63
CA ILE A 368 -15.18 -0.97 -2.35
C ILE A 368 -16.39 -1.80 -1.96
N THR A 369 -16.14 -3.02 -1.48
CA THR A 369 -17.18 -3.89 -0.92
C THR A 369 -16.77 -4.44 0.44
N GLY A 370 -17.77 -4.77 1.29
CA GLY A 370 -17.53 -5.47 2.54
C GLY A 370 -18.10 -4.80 3.78
N ASP A 371 -17.34 -4.79 4.89
CA ASP A 371 -17.78 -4.26 6.15
C ASP A 371 -16.71 -3.52 6.94
N ALA A 372 -17.13 -2.50 7.70
CA ALA A 372 -16.30 -1.75 8.63
C ALA A 372 -17.15 -1.21 9.79
N LYS A 373 -16.54 -0.88 10.93
CA LYS A 373 -17.30 -0.18 11.98
C LYS A 373 -17.66 1.26 11.57
N SER A 374 -16.81 1.92 10.78
CA SER A 374 -17.08 3.26 10.26
C SER A 374 -16.63 3.38 8.80
N MET A 375 -17.46 4.02 7.95
CA MET A 375 -17.05 4.29 6.56
C MET A 375 -16.00 5.41 6.51
N LEU A 376 -16.29 6.55 7.11
CA LEU A 376 -15.39 7.70 7.16
C LEU A 376 -15.22 8.19 8.60
N LEU A 377 -13.97 8.36 9.01
CA LEU A 377 -13.66 9.00 10.31
C LEU A 377 -12.79 10.23 10.13
N ILE A 378 -13.26 11.39 10.63
CA ILE A 378 -12.48 12.64 10.71
C ILE A 378 -12.80 13.28 12.07
N LYS A 379 -11.81 13.32 12.94
CA LYS A 379 -11.89 13.96 14.26
C LYS A 379 -10.55 14.57 14.63
N PRO A 380 -10.50 15.58 15.50
CA PRO A 380 -9.26 16.07 16.06
C PRO A 380 -8.46 14.93 16.69
N TRP A 381 -7.20 14.76 16.29
CA TRP A 381 -6.31 13.76 16.84
C TRP A 381 -5.34 14.41 17.82
N THR A 382 -5.63 14.27 19.12
CA THR A 382 -4.91 14.96 20.20
C THR A 382 -3.95 14.07 20.97
N GLN A 383 -3.72 12.83 20.53
CA GLN A 383 -2.77 11.95 21.18
C GLN A 383 -1.35 12.52 21.05
N PHE A 384 -0.65 12.69 22.16
CA PHE A 384 0.69 13.28 22.24
C PHE A 384 0.76 14.70 21.64
N PHE A 385 -0.29 15.50 21.91
CA PHE A 385 -0.38 16.88 21.48
C PHE A 385 0.67 17.74 22.19
N ASP A 386 1.48 18.47 21.41
CA ASP A 386 2.46 19.41 21.94
C ASP A 386 2.76 20.51 20.88
N LEU A 387 2.40 21.73 21.20
CA LEU A 387 2.65 22.92 20.36
C LEU A 387 4.12 23.35 20.34
N LYS A 388 4.94 22.91 21.27
CA LYS A 388 6.37 23.31 21.40
C LYS A 388 6.56 24.82 21.22
N GLY A 389 5.63 25.62 21.77
CA GLY A 389 5.65 27.08 21.73
C GLY A 389 5.25 27.73 20.39
N ARG A 390 4.95 26.97 19.35
CA ARG A 390 4.47 27.53 18.08
C ARG A 390 3.00 27.96 18.19
N LYS A 391 2.70 29.21 17.80
CA LYS A 391 1.34 29.79 17.87
C LYS A 391 0.69 29.96 16.50
N ASP A 392 1.46 29.91 15.43
CA ASP A 392 1.05 30.15 14.03
C ASP A 392 0.99 28.87 13.20
N ILE A 393 0.54 27.77 13.80
CA ILE A 393 0.39 26.51 13.05
C ILE A 393 -0.72 26.68 12.02
N PRO A 394 -0.44 26.42 10.73
CA PRO A 394 -1.47 26.45 9.70
C PRO A 394 -2.60 25.49 10.01
N LEU A 395 -3.83 25.92 9.75
CA LEU A 395 -5.02 25.08 9.92
C LEU A 395 -4.90 23.82 9.05
N SER A 396 -5.16 22.67 9.65
CA SER A 396 -5.20 21.41 8.91
C SER A 396 -6.36 21.39 7.91
N ARG A 397 -6.15 20.80 6.73
CA ARG A 397 -7.14 20.79 5.65
C ARG A 397 -7.31 19.42 5.03
N ALA A 398 -8.53 19.11 4.61
CA ALA A 398 -8.80 18.02 3.67
C ALA A 398 -9.77 18.52 2.60
N ASN A 399 -9.40 18.33 1.33
CA ASN A 399 -10.21 18.78 0.21
C ASN A 399 -10.10 17.85 -1.01
N ASN A 400 -11.09 17.93 -1.90
CA ASN A 400 -11.19 17.08 -3.09
C ASN A 400 -11.13 15.59 -2.71
N VAL A 401 -12.03 15.16 -1.82
CA VAL A 401 -12.15 13.76 -1.38
C VAL A 401 -13.41 13.14 -1.97
N THR A 402 -13.23 12.12 -2.78
CA THR A 402 -14.32 11.40 -3.44
C THR A 402 -14.44 9.98 -2.93
N LEU A 403 -15.65 9.61 -2.49
CA LEU A 403 -16.05 8.24 -2.20
C LEU A 403 -17.12 7.84 -3.20
N ARG A 404 -16.85 6.83 -4.05
CA ARG A 404 -17.82 6.41 -5.07
C ARG A 404 -17.88 4.90 -5.28
N ASN A 405 -19.03 4.42 -5.77
CA ASN A 405 -19.25 3.00 -6.08
C ASN A 405 -18.96 2.09 -4.87
N ILE A 406 -19.42 2.46 -3.68
CA ILE A 406 -19.14 1.71 -2.45
C ILE A 406 -20.39 0.95 -2.02
N ASN A 407 -20.25 -0.36 -1.78
CA ASN A 407 -21.25 -1.21 -1.18
C ASN A 407 -20.71 -1.75 0.16
N LEU A 408 -21.13 -1.14 1.27
CA LEU A 408 -20.54 -1.38 2.60
C LEU A 408 -21.60 -1.54 3.68
N SER A 409 -21.36 -2.48 4.60
CA SER A 409 -22.06 -2.53 5.88
C SER A 409 -21.22 -1.87 6.97
N CYS A 410 -21.83 -1.01 7.81
CA CYS A 410 -21.08 -0.36 8.89
C CYS A 410 -21.95 -0.06 10.12
N ASP A 411 -21.31 0.23 11.26
CA ASP A 411 -22.02 0.74 12.44
C ASP A 411 -22.32 2.23 12.25
N ILE A 412 -21.35 3.02 11.78
CA ILE A 412 -21.48 4.48 11.60
C ILE A 412 -21.09 4.84 10.15
N PHE A 413 -22.03 5.44 9.45
CA PHE A 413 -21.79 5.90 8.08
C PHE A 413 -20.82 7.09 8.01
N PHE A 414 -21.12 8.16 8.76
CA PHE A 414 -20.39 9.43 8.71
C PHE A 414 -19.92 9.83 10.10
N ASN A 415 -18.69 9.45 10.47
CA ASN A 415 -18.12 9.72 11.78
C ASN A 415 -17.21 10.95 11.74
N VAL A 416 -17.79 12.09 11.33
CA VAL A 416 -17.08 13.36 11.17
C VAL A 416 -17.55 14.34 12.25
N SER A 417 -16.61 14.95 12.96
CA SER A 417 -16.92 15.96 13.98
C SER A 417 -16.72 17.37 13.43
N LYS A 418 -17.61 18.30 13.80
CA LYS A 418 -17.33 19.72 13.59
C LYS A 418 -16.17 20.15 14.49
N SER A 419 -15.23 20.91 13.95
CA SER A 419 -14.08 21.42 14.70
C SER A 419 -13.58 22.73 14.07
N ASP A 420 -13.03 23.60 14.89
CA ASP A 420 -12.28 24.78 14.48
C ASP A 420 -10.80 24.51 14.20
N GLN A 421 -10.36 23.27 14.37
CA GLN A 421 -8.97 22.84 14.22
C GLN A 421 -8.64 22.32 12.81
N TYR A 422 -9.65 22.21 11.94
CA TYR A 422 -9.47 21.82 10.54
C TYR A 422 -10.58 22.37 9.65
N GLU A 423 -10.28 22.42 8.37
CA GLU A 423 -11.20 22.80 7.31
C GLU A 423 -11.42 21.57 6.38
N LEU A 424 -12.71 21.25 6.12
CA LEU A 424 -13.11 20.19 5.19
C LEU A 424 -13.89 20.82 4.04
N LYS A 425 -13.46 20.52 2.79
CA LYS A 425 -14.04 21.15 1.62
C LYS A 425 -14.02 20.23 0.39
N ASP A 426 -14.98 20.42 -0.52
CA ASP A 426 -15.06 19.73 -1.82
C ASP A 426 -15.05 18.19 -1.66
N PHE A 427 -15.99 17.65 -0.88
CA PHE A 427 -16.20 16.20 -0.78
C PHE A 427 -17.31 15.78 -1.73
N THR A 428 -17.15 14.61 -2.35
CA THR A 428 -18.15 13.99 -3.23
C THR A 428 -18.45 12.57 -2.76
N PHE A 429 -19.73 12.29 -2.49
CA PHE A 429 -20.24 10.94 -2.28
C PHE A 429 -21.12 10.59 -3.48
N GLU A 430 -20.76 9.51 -4.19
CA GLU A 430 -21.41 9.14 -5.44
C GLU A 430 -21.65 7.62 -5.52
N ASN A 431 -22.87 7.21 -5.88
CA ASN A 431 -23.24 5.81 -6.07
C ASN A 431 -22.89 4.95 -4.84
N LEU A 432 -23.29 5.39 -3.65
CA LEU A 432 -23.08 4.63 -2.42
C LEU A 432 -24.32 3.82 -2.08
N ASN A 433 -24.13 2.54 -1.72
CA ASN A 433 -25.13 1.65 -1.15
C ASN A 433 -24.64 1.17 0.21
N ILE A 434 -25.09 1.83 1.25
CA ILE A 434 -24.55 1.64 2.61
C ILE A 434 -25.66 1.08 3.52
N LYS A 435 -25.37 0.01 4.24
CA LYS A 435 -26.17 -0.45 5.39
C LYS A 435 -25.49 0.01 6.66
N ALA A 436 -26.11 0.94 7.42
CA ALA A 436 -25.51 1.54 8.61
C ALA A 436 -26.48 1.52 9.80
N LYS A 437 -25.99 1.19 11.01
CA LYS A 437 -26.78 1.35 12.24
C LYS A 437 -27.03 2.82 12.56
N ASP A 438 -26.02 3.67 12.37
CA ASP A 438 -26.13 5.12 12.43
C ASP A 438 -25.92 5.69 11.02
N ALA A 439 -27.03 6.08 10.40
CA ALA A 439 -27.10 6.63 9.05
C ALA A 439 -26.94 8.16 9.00
N LYS A 440 -26.76 8.82 10.15
CA LYS A 440 -26.66 10.29 10.23
C LYS A 440 -25.49 10.82 9.42
N CYS A 441 -25.72 11.92 8.73
CA CYS A 441 -24.72 12.66 7.99
C CYS A 441 -24.99 14.16 8.14
N ASP A 442 -24.15 14.84 8.89
CA ASP A 442 -24.18 16.30 8.99
C ASP A 442 -23.37 16.90 7.83
N LYS A 443 -24.09 17.26 6.78
CA LYS A 443 -23.48 17.77 5.55
C LYS A 443 -22.86 19.17 5.72
N GLU A 444 -23.31 19.93 6.70
CA GLU A 444 -22.84 21.30 6.95
C GLU A 444 -21.41 21.37 7.48
N ILE A 445 -20.87 20.24 7.98
CA ILE A 445 -19.49 20.16 8.45
C ILE A 445 -18.49 20.32 7.29
N ILE A 446 -18.91 20.00 6.06
CA ILE A 446 -18.05 20.03 4.86
C ILE A 446 -18.57 21.10 3.92
N SER A 447 -17.77 22.09 3.61
CA SER A 447 -18.12 23.09 2.60
C SER A 447 -18.04 22.51 1.19
N ASN A 448 -19.02 22.80 0.32
CA ASN A 448 -19.14 22.27 -1.02
C ASN A 448 -19.18 20.72 -1.04
N PHE A 449 -20.18 20.15 -0.39
CA PHE A 449 -20.38 18.71 -0.29
C PHE A 449 -21.39 18.22 -1.35
N GLU A 450 -20.92 17.44 -2.31
CA GLU A 450 -21.75 16.83 -3.34
C GLU A 450 -22.26 15.45 -2.91
N TRP A 451 -23.55 15.21 -3.18
CA TRP A 451 -24.26 13.99 -2.82
C TRP A 451 -25.06 13.46 -4.02
N LYS A 452 -24.54 12.42 -4.68
CA LYS A 452 -25.09 11.89 -5.92
C LYS A 452 -25.44 10.40 -5.77
N ASN A 453 -26.70 10.03 -5.93
CA ASN A 453 -27.15 8.63 -5.87
C ASN A 453 -26.63 7.86 -4.63
N VAL A 454 -26.83 8.42 -3.45
CA VAL A 454 -26.38 7.81 -2.18
C VAL A 454 -27.57 7.23 -1.44
N LYS A 455 -27.55 5.94 -1.17
CA LYS A 455 -28.54 5.19 -0.40
C LYS A 455 -27.90 4.73 0.90
N VAL A 456 -28.48 5.15 2.03
CA VAL A 456 -28.06 4.72 3.38
C VAL A 456 -29.28 4.13 4.08
N ASN A 457 -29.25 2.82 4.28
CA ASN A 457 -30.32 2.05 4.93
C ASN A 457 -29.88 1.65 6.34
N GLN A 458 -30.83 1.49 7.24
CA GLN A 458 -30.60 0.92 8.59
C GLN A 458 -30.71 -0.59 8.59
#